data_4893799bb1f3b164d210f94875d35fb1
#
_entry.id   4893799bb1f3b164d210f94875d35fb1
#
_cell.length_a   1.000
_cell.length_b   1.000
_cell.length_c   1.000
_cell.angle_alpha   90.00
_cell.angle_beta   90.00
_cell.angle_gamma   90.00
#
_symmetry.space_group_name_H-M   'P 1'
#
loop_
_entity.id
_entity.type
_entity.pdbx_description
1 polymer ?
#
loop_
_entity_poly.entity_id
_entity_poly.type
_entity_poly.pdbx_seq_one_letter_code
_entity_poly.pdbx_strand_id
1 'polypeptide(L)'
;YGPYNDPGLREIAIEAVRGADMAWARDEPSFAILKDMLGDVFDAERHFSGVDLAFGLQPLEARAAIDHRLLSWIDREGGDDTLIGFNINGLIYNSPQNTVSQYGFKADYRRTLVDFLTWVLERGDTRVVLIPHVMSEHGHYESDHGASTALVQGLPGKFKDRITVSPNDLDQSQVKWLISKMDWFCGTRMHSTIAALSSGVATASIVYSDKAKGVFETCGQSDYAVDPRELDTDEVVSELMNMYEMRRAALASLMEHLPTVKAQVNEQMQRIATRVIASGR
;
A
#
# COMPACT_ATOMS: atom_id res chain seq x y z
N TYR A 1 -3.17 -12.19 11.54
CA TYR A 1 -2.58 -13.22 12.43
C TYR A 1 -1.90 -14.29 11.60
N GLY A 2 -0.77 -14.83 12.09
CA GLY A 2 -0.05 -15.92 11.48
C GLY A 2 0.46 -15.69 10.04
N PRO A 3 0.84 -16.78 9.38
CA PRO A 3 0.97 -18.12 9.94
C PRO A 3 2.06 -18.20 11.03
N TYR A 4 1.79 -18.97 12.09
CA TYR A 4 2.78 -19.25 13.14
C TYR A 4 3.32 -20.66 12.93
N ASN A 5 4.47 -20.78 12.27
CA ASN A 5 5.12 -22.06 11.98
C ASN A 5 5.85 -22.63 13.22
N ASP A 6 6.18 -21.78 14.19
CA ASP A 6 6.76 -22.16 15.47
C ASP A 6 5.66 -22.35 16.52
N PRO A 7 5.53 -23.55 17.14
CA PRO A 7 4.50 -23.81 18.16
C PRO A 7 4.62 -22.90 19.39
N GLY A 8 5.83 -22.55 19.81
CA GLY A 8 6.04 -21.67 20.97
C GLY A 8 5.56 -20.24 20.68
N LEU A 9 5.82 -19.72 19.46
CA LEU A 9 5.28 -18.42 19.05
C LEU A 9 3.75 -18.44 18.93
N ARG A 10 3.18 -19.58 18.51
CA ARG A 10 1.72 -19.75 18.45
C ARG A 10 1.08 -19.69 19.84
N GLU A 11 1.68 -20.36 20.83
CA GLU A 11 1.21 -20.32 22.23
C GLU A 11 1.27 -18.91 22.81
N ILE A 12 2.38 -18.20 22.62
CA ILE A 12 2.53 -16.80 23.05
C ILE A 12 1.45 -15.92 22.41
N ALA A 13 1.16 -16.10 21.12
CA ALA A 13 0.11 -15.35 20.41
C ALA A 13 -1.28 -15.66 20.99
N ILE A 14 -1.59 -16.93 21.28
CA ILE A 14 -2.85 -17.35 21.92
C ILE A 14 -3.00 -16.68 23.29
N GLU A 15 -1.97 -16.73 24.14
CA GLU A 15 -1.99 -16.11 25.47
C GLU A 15 -2.19 -14.59 25.40
N ALA A 16 -1.50 -13.92 24.48
CA ALA A 16 -1.65 -12.47 24.28
C ALA A 16 -3.07 -12.11 23.88
N VAL A 17 -3.68 -12.85 22.94
CA VAL A 17 -5.07 -12.61 22.51
C VAL A 17 -6.07 -12.94 23.61
N ARG A 18 -5.88 -14.03 24.35
CA ARG A 18 -6.72 -14.39 25.51
C ARG A 18 -6.69 -13.34 26.61
N GLY A 19 -5.54 -12.71 26.83
CA GLY A 19 -5.37 -11.64 27.84
C GLY A 19 -5.88 -10.28 27.40
N ALA A 20 -6.14 -10.07 26.09
CA ALA A 20 -6.61 -8.80 25.56
C ALA A 20 -8.09 -8.54 25.86
N ASP A 21 -8.47 -7.31 26.12
CA ASP A 21 -9.86 -6.89 26.26
C ASP A 21 -10.64 -7.04 24.95
N MET A 22 -9.97 -6.83 23.83
CA MET A 22 -10.47 -7.02 22.45
C MET A 22 -9.32 -7.40 21.53
N ALA A 23 -9.59 -8.22 20.52
CA ALA A 23 -8.66 -8.51 19.43
C ALA A 23 -9.40 -8.41 18.07
N TRP A 24 -8.79 -7.69 17.14
CA TRP A 24 -9.34 -7.44 15.83
C TRP A 24 -8.42 -8.01 14.74
N ALA A 25 -8.99 -8.77 13.84
CA ALA A 25 -8.32 -9.12 12.59
C ALA A 25 -8.72 -8.08 11.53
N ARG A 26 -7.76 -7.66 10.69
CA ARG A 26 -7.95 -6.59 9.71
C ARG A 26 -8.50 -7.05 8.36
N ASP A 27 -8.65 -8.33 8.17
CA ASP A 27 -9.17 -8.97 6.97
C ASP A 27 -9.76 -10.34 7.32
N GLU A 28 -10.61 -10.86 6.48
CA GLU A 28 -11.32 -12.12 6.72
C GLU A 28 -10.40 -13.35 6.78
N PRO A 29 -9.37 -13.49 5.92
CA PRO A 29 -8.37 -14.55 6.07
C PRO A 29 -7.67 -14.55 7.43
N SER A 30 -7.26 -13.37 7.93
CA SER A 30 -6.67 -13.22 9.27
C SER A 30 -7.65 -13.56 10.38
N PHE A 31 -8.94 -13.28 10.19
CA PHE A 31 -9.97 -13.63 11.17
C PHE A 31 -10.21 -15.14 11.22
N ALA A 32 -10.20 -15.81 10.09
CA ALA A 32 -10.28 -17.27 10.03
C ALA A 32 -9.11 -17.93 10.76
N ILE A 33 -7.87 -17.41 10.56
CA ILE A 33 -6.67 -17.88 11.28
C ILE A 33 -6.81 -17.62 12.79
N LEU A 34 -7.34 -16.47 13.19
CA LEU A 34 -7.56 -16.12 14.61
C LEU A 34 -8.53 -17.12 15.25
N LYS A 35 -9.65 -17.46 14.60
CA LYS A 35 -10.62 -18.45 15.08
C LYS A 35 -9.99 -19.83 15.24
N ASP A 36 -9.29 -20.31 14.21
CA ASP A 36 -8.59 -21.60 14.24
C ASP A 36 -7.56 -21.65 15.38
N MET A 37 -6.78 -20.59 15.52
CA MET A 37 -5.75 -20.48 16.55
C MET A 37 -6.33 -20.56 17.97
N LEU A 38 -7.49 -19.96 18.21
CA LEU A 38 -8.14 -19.91 19.53
C LEU A 38 -9.00 -21.16 19.81
N GLY A 39 -9.55 -21.83 18.79
CA GLY A 39 -10.42 -22.99 18.97
C GLY A 39 -11.50 -22.73 20.01
N ASP A 40 -11.57 -23.60 21.04
CA ASP A 40 -12.60 -23.53 22.09
C ASP A 40 -12.52 -22.28 22.98
N VAL A 41 -11.42 -21.53 22.93
CA VAL A 41 -11.26 -20.26 23.68
C VAL A 41 -11.63 -19.02 22.88
N PHE A 42 -12.12 -19.19 21.67
CA PHE A 42 -12.67 -18.09 20.85
C PHE A 42 -13.91 -17.52 21.54
N ASP A 43 -13.96 -16.19 21.62
CA ASP A 43 -15.05 -15.44 22.23
C ASP A 43 -15.53 -14.33 21.27
N ALA A 44 -16.74 -14.46 20.77
CA ALA A 44 -17.33 -13.54 19.81
C ALA A 44 -17.60 -12.12 20.38
N GLU A 45 -17.59 -11.96 21.71
CA GLU A 45 -17.72 -10.67 22.37
C GLU A 45 -16.38 -9.94 22.51
N ARG A 46 -15.27 -10.59 22.16
CA ARG A 46 -13.91 -10.07 22.31
C ARG A 46 -13.06 -10.17 21.02
N HIS A 47 -13.38 -11.09 20.14
CA HIS A 47 -12.60 -11.40 18.94
C HIS A 47 -13.40 -11.07 17.70
N PHE A 48 -12.93 -10.07 16.92
CA PHE A 48 -13.71 -9.47 15.84
C PHE A 48 -12.99 -9.55 14.49
N SER A 49 -13.78 -9.67 13.43
CA SER A 49 -13.37 -9.28 12.09
C SER A 49 -13.52 -7.77 11.94
N GLY A 50 -12.58 -7.15 11.27
CA GLY A 50 -12.57 -5.71 10.99
C GLY A 50 -11.80 -5.40 9.72
N VAL A 51 -11.37 -4.17 9.61
CA VAL A 51 -10.53 -3.68 8.52
C VAL A 51 -9.26 -3.02 9.09
N ASP A 52 -8.26 -2.78 8.25
CA ASP A 52 -7.06 -2.08 8.70
C ASP A 52 -7.39 -0.64 9.13
N LEU A 53 -7.00 -0.25 10.34
CA LEU A 53 -7.32 1.08 10.89
C LEU A 53 -6.72 2.23 10.08
N ALA A 54 -5.71 1.97 9.23
CA ALA A 54 -5.13 2.96 8.34
C ALA A 54 -6.13 3.50 7.30
N PHE A 55 -7.23 2.78 7.02
CA PHE A 55 -8.34 3.32 6.23
C PHE A 55 -8.98 4.56 6.88
N GLY A 56 -8.95 4.66 8.21
CA GLY A 56 -9.49 5.78 8.98
C GLY A 56 -8.55 6.99 9.11
N LEU A 57 -7.27 6.85 8.74
CA LEU A 57 -6.31 7.95 8.79
C LEU A 57 -6.79 9.13 7.95
N GLN A 58 -6.79 10.35 8.52
CA GLN A 58 -7.19 11.54 7.79
C GLN A 58 -5.99 12.16 7.06
N PRO A 59 -6.15 12.60 5.80
CA PRO A 59 -5.09 13.31 5.09
C PRO A 59 -4.87 14.70 5.69
N LEU A 60 -3.61 15.11 5.82
CA LEU A 60 -3.21 16.45 6.24
C LEU A 60 -2.47 17.15 5.10
N GLU A 61 -2.93 18.34 4.73
CA GLU A 61 -2.34 19.10 3.64
C GLU A 61 -0.84 19.37 3.86
N ALA A 62 -0.01 19.12 2.83
CA ALA A 62 1.44 19.20 2.89
C ALA A 62 2.06 20.22 1.92
N ARG A 63 1.30 21.18 1.41
CA ARG A 63 1.76 22.12 0.37
C ARG A 63 3.06 22.85 0.74
N ALA A 64 3.21 23.22 2.02
CA ALA A 64 4.40 23.92 2.50
C ALA A 64 5.69 23.08 2.51
N ALA A 65 5.56 21.75 2.49
CA ALA A 65 6.67 20.81 2.48
C ALA A 65 7.02 20.28 1.08
N ILE A 66 6.30 20.72 0.04
CA ILE A 66 6.43 20.24 -1.33
C ILE A 66 7.01 21.33 -2.21
N ASP A 67 7.93 20.98 -3.12
CA ASP A 67 8.53 21.94 -4.05
C ASP A 67 7.53 22.47 -5.09
N HIS A 68 7.87 23.61 -5.68
CA HIS A 68 7.03 24.32 -6.63
C HIS A 68 6.68 23.46 -7.87
N ARG A 69 7.61 22.63 -8.33
CA ARG A 69 7.40 21.77 -9.50
C ARG A 69 6.32 20.73 -9.22
N LEU A 70 6.41 20.03 -8.09
CA LEU A 70 5.40 19.03 -7.71
C LEU A 70 4.06 19.70 -7.41
N LEU A 71 4.06 20.89 -6.80
CA LEU A 71 2.83 21.67 -6.60
C LEU A 71 2.16 22.03 -7.92
N SER A 72 2.92 22.48 -8.92
CA SER A 72 2.36 22.79 -10.24
C SER A 72 1.71 21.58 -10.93
N TRP A 73 2.22 20.37 -10.68
CA TRP A 73 1.61 19.15 -11.18
C TRP A 73 0.31 18.80 -10.45
N ILE A 74 0.29 18.95 -9.13
CA ILE A 74 -0.90 18.73 -8.29
C ILE A 74 -2.02 19.73 -8.67
N ASP A 75 -1.65 20.98 -8.93
CA ASP A 75 -2.59 22.05 -9.28
C ASP A 75 -2.97 22.04 -10.77
N ARG A 76 -2.44 21.07 -11.54
CA ARG A 76 -2.69 20.93 -12.99
C ARG A 76 -2.26 22.17 -13.81
N GLU A 77 -1.25 22.91 -13.32
CA GLU A 77 -0.68 24.01 -14.08
C GLU A 77 0.02 23.47 -15.34
N GLY A 78 -0.44 23.90 -16.51
CA GLY A 78 0.14 23.55 -17.80
C GLY A 78 -0.47 22.35 -18.52
N GLY A 79 -1.62 21.80 -18.06
CA GLY A 79 -2.38 20.80 -18.79
C GLY A 79 -3.00 19.70 -17.93
N ASP A 80 -3.75 18.81 -18.59
CA ASP A 80 -4.47 17.70 -17.98
C ASP A 80 -3.66 16.37 -18.02
N ASP A 81 -2.34 16.45 -17.85
CA ASP A 81 -1.51 15.25 -17.77
C ASP A 81 -1.99 14.34 -16.65
N THR A 82 -2.04 13.04 -16.90
CA THR A 82 -2.35 12.03 -15.88
C THR A 82 -1.25 12.01 -14.83
N LEU A 83 -1.59 12.25 -13.57
CA LEU A 83 -0.64 12.23 -12.45
C LEU A 83 -0.64 10.87 -11.76
N ILE A 84 0.47 10.16 -11.86
CA ILE A 84 0.65 8.82 -11.31
C ILE A 84 1.50 8.88 -10.06
N GLY A 85 1.01 8.29 -8.97
CA GLY A 85 1.81 7.99 -7.79
C GLY A 85 2.39 6.58 -7.86
N PHE A 86 3.64 6.41 -7.49
CA PHE A 86 4.26 5.09 -7.39
C PHE A 86 5.09 4.95 -6.11
N ASN A 87 4.84 3.89 -5.32
CA ASN A 87 5.66 3.57 -4.16
C ASN A 87 6.59 2.40 -4.46
N ILE A 88 7.89 2.65 -4.33
CA ILE A 88 8.95 1.65 -4.45
C ILE A 88 9.33 1.15 -3.06
N ASN A 89 9.37 -0.17 -2.86
CA ASN A 89 9.83 -0.78 -1.64
C ASN A 89 11.36 -0.86 -1.63
N GLY A 90 12.02 -0.01 -0.82
CA GLY A 90 13.49 0.04 -0.71
C GLY A 90 14.10 -1.28 -0.26
N LEU A 91 13.46 -1.99 0.66
CA LEU A 91 13.94 -3.30 1.14
C LEU A 91 14.08 -4.32 -0.01
N ILE A 92 13.11 -4.35 -0.93
CA ILE A 92 13.13 -5.25 -2.10
C ILE A 92 14.08 -4.71 -3.16
N TYR A 93 14.01 -3.42 -3.47
CA TYR A 93 14.82 -2.80 -4.50
C TYR A 93 16.33 -2.87 -4.22
N ASN A 94 16.74 -2.62 -2.97
CA ASN A 94 18.15 -2.57 -2.59
C ASN A 94 18.76 -3.95 -2.31
N SER A 95 17.96 -5.02 -2.21
CA SER A 95 18.41 -6.38 -1.88
C SER A 95 17.89 -7.42 -2.88
N PRO A 96 18.30 -7.38 -4.15
CA PRO A 96 17.75 -8.28 -5.20
C PRO A 96 17.96 -9.77 -4.88
N GLN A 97 19.06 -10.15 -4.19
CA GLN A 97 19.30 -11.52 -3.78
C GLN A 97 18.26 -12.00 -2.75
N ASN A 98 17.90 -11.13 -1.79
CA ASN A 98 16.88 -11.43 -0.79
C ASN A 98 15.49 -11.48 -1.42
N THR A 99 15.25 -10.75 -2.50
CA THR A 99 13.98 -10.74 -3.23
C THR A 99 13.62 -12.14 -3.71
N VAL A 100 14.58 -12.89 -4.25
CA VAL A 100 14.40 -14.28 -4.67
C VAL A 100 14.39 -15.22 -3.46
N SER A 101 15.41 -15.16 -2.59
CA SER A 101 15.62 -16.16 -1.53
C SER A 101 14.65 -16.02 -0.36
N GLN A 102 14.27 -14.80 0.01
CA GLN A 102 13.44 -14.52 1.17
C GLN A 102 11.95 -14.31 0.80
N TYR A 103 11.68 -13.67 -0.33
CA TYR A 103 10.32 -13.33 -0.76
C TYR A 103 9.80 -14.21 -1.90
N GLY A 104 10.64 -15.04 -2.52
CA GLY A 104 10.25 -16.02 -3.53
C GLY A 104 9.87 -15.42 -4.89
N PHE A 105 10.33 -14.20 -5.22
CA PHE A 105 10.02 -13.58 -6.50
C PHE A 105 10.60 -14.40 -7.67
N LYS A 106 9.79 -14.59 -8.68
CA LYS A 106 10.22 -15.03 -10.01
C LYS A 106 10.57 -13.83 -10.89
N ALA A 107 9.81 -12.74 -10.74
CA ALA A 107 10.05 -11.49 -11.46
C ALA A 107 11.25 -10.72 -10.92
N ASP A 108 12.02 -10.08 -11.82
CA ASP A 108 13.00 -9.06 -11.45
C ASP A 108 12.30 -7.76 -11.12
N TYR A 109 12.24 -7.42 -9.84
CA TYR A 109 11.56 -6.23 -9.35
C TYR A 109 12.08 -4.92 -9.95
N ARG A 110 13.41 -4.79 -10.10
CA ARG A 110 14.01 -3.56 -10.68
C ARG A 110 13.66 -3.41 -12.15
N ARG A 111 13.76 -4.50 -12.92
CA ARG A 111 13.39 -4.53 -14.34
C ARG A 111 11.89 -4.23 -14.51
N THR A 112 11.03 -4.84 -13.69
CA THR A 112 9.59 -4.55 -13.68
C THR A 112 9.30 -3.06 -13.54
N LEU A 113 9.96 -2.40 -12.58
CA LEU A 113 9.78 -0.96 -12.34
C LEU A 113 10.25 -0.12 -13.54
N VAL A 114 11.45 -0.43 -14.08
CA VAL A 114 12.01 0.31 -15.21
C VAL A 114 11.14 0.16 -16.45
N ASP A 115 10.73 -1.06 -16.79
CA ASP A 115 9.96 -1.35 -17.98
C ASP A 115 8.56 -0.70 -17.90
N PHE A 116 7.86 -0.84 -16.79
CA PHE A 116 6.55 -0.20 -16.59
C PHE A 116 6.63 1.34 -16.60
N LEU A 117 7.58 1.93 -15.87
CA LEU A 117 7.72 3.38 -15.82
C LEU A 117 8.16 3.97 -17.15
N THR A 118 9.01 3.26 -17.90
CA THR A 118 9.38 3.64 -19.27
C THR A 118 8.15 3.67 -20.16
N TRP A 119 7.38 2.58 -20.14
CA TRP A 119 6.17 2.47 -20.95
C TRP A 119 5.16 3.60 -20.65
N VAL A 120 4.88 3.88 -19.38
CA VAL A 120 3.90 4.92 -19.03
C VAL A 120 4.39 6.33 -19.35
N LEU A 121 5.69 6.59 -19.19
CA LEU A 121 6.28 7.89 -19.52
C LEU A 121 6.43 8.13 -21.03
N GLU A 122 6.54 7.07 -21.84
CA GLU A 122 6.57 7.16 -23.30
C GLU A 122 5.24 7.60 -23.92
N ARG A 123 4.14 7.45 -23.21
CA ARG A 123 2.80 7.91 -23.64
C ARG A 123 2.74 9.44 -23.84
N GLY A 124 3.57 10.20 -23.16
CA GLY A 124 3.71 11.65 -23.37
C GLY A 124 2.74 12.52 -22.55
N ASP A 125 1.62 11.96 -22.09
CA ASP A 125 0.53 12.60 -21.35
C ASP A 125 0.52 12.26 -19.84
N THR A 126 1.68 11.84 -19.30
CA THR A 126 1.77 11.30 -17.94
C THR A 126 2.93 11.92 -17.19
N ARG A 127 2.70 12.26 -15.93
CA ARG A 127 3.70 12.63 -14.92
C ARG A 127 3.70 11.62 -13.80
N VAL A 128 4.89 11.29 -13.28
CA VAL A 128 5.06 10.27 -12.24
C VAL A 128 5.68 10.88 -10.99
N VAL A 129 5.08 10.62 -9.86
CA VAL A 129 5.61 10.96 -8.52
C VAL A 129 5.96 9.67 -7.80
N LEU A 130 7.25 9.44 -7.54
CA LEU A 130 7.67 8.37 -6.67
C LEU A 130 7.49 8.82 -5.22
N ILE A 131 6.67 8.08 -4.46
CA ILE A 131 6.25 8.47 -3.11
C ILE A 131 6.81 7.46 -2.10
N PRO A 132 7.91 7.81 -1.38
CA PRO A 132 8.42 6.99 -0.28
C PRO A 132 7.37 6.82 0.80
N HIS A 133 7.36 5.65 1.45
CA HIS A 133 6.44 5.33 2.54
C HIS A 133 7.17 4.86 3.80
N VAL A 134 8.37 4.32 3.67
CA VAL A 134 9.28 4.04 4.78
C VAL A 134 10.34 5.14 4.79
N MET A 135 10.23 6.01 5.81
CA MET A 135 11.10 7.17 6.02
C MET A 135 12.34 6.72 6.80
N SER A 136 13.32 6.18 6.09
CA SER A 136 14.61 5.76 6.65
C SER A 136 15.67 6.83 6.40
N GLU A 137 16.72 6.82 7.22
CA GLU A 137 17.90 7.66 7.01
C GLU A 137 18.51 7.46 5.61
N HIS A 138 19.20 8.49 5.13
CA HIS A 138 19.88 8.42 3.84
C HIS A 138 20.91 7.30 3.82
N GLY A 139 20.86 6.44 2.81
CA GLY A 139 21.76 5.28 2.67
C GLY A 139 21.32 4.02 3.42
N HIS A 140 20.25 4.06 4.20
CA HIS A 140 19.71 2.85 4.80
C HIS A 140 19.15 1.91 3.72
N TYR A 141 19.40 0.60 3.86
CA TYR A 141 19.00 -0.40 2.86
C TYR A 141 17.48 -0.50 2.65
N GLU A 142 16.67 -0.12 3.63
CA GLU A 142 15.20 -0.08 3.53
C GLU A 142 14.66 1.25 2.98
N SER A 143 15.52 2.22 2.66
CA SER A 143 15.08 3.55 2.23
C SER A 143 14.31 3.49 0.91
N ASP A 144 13.00 3.74 0.96
CA ASP A 144 12.17 3.90 -0.23
C ASP A 144 12.61 5.13 -1.04
N HIS A 145 13.03 6.21 -0.38
CA HIS A 145 13.53 7.41 -1.04
C HIS A 145 14.86 7.15 -1.77
N GLY A 146 15.78 6.42 -1.15
CA GLY A 146 17.04 6.03 -1.78
C GLY A 146 16.81 5.18 -3.03
N ALA A 147 15.92 4.18 -2.93
CA ALA A 147 15.53 3.33 -4.06
C ALA A 147 14.88 4.14 -5.20
N SER A 148 13.96 5.04 -4.85
CA SER A 148 13.29 5.93 -5.80
C SER A 148 14.26 6.85 -6.54
N THR A 149 15.19 7.45 -5.80
CA THR A 149 16.22 8.33 -6.37
C THR A 149 17.16 7.56 -7.32
N ALA A 150 17.60 6.36 -6.91
CA ALA A 150 18.45 5.51 -7.75
C ALA A 150 17.73 5.09 -9.04
N LEU A 151 16.44 4.76 -8.96
CA LEU A 151 15.64 4.42 -10.14
C LEU A 151 15.55 5.61 -11.10
N VAL A 152 15.22 6.82 -10.63
CA VAL A 152 15.12 8.03 -11.48
C VAL A 152 16.45 8.33 -12.16
N GLN A 153 17.56 8.18 -11.46
CA GLN A 153 18.90 8.37 -12.03
C GLN A 153 19.24 7.34 -13.11
N GLY A 154 18.69 6.13 -13.05
CA GLY A 154 18.85 5.06 -14.02
C GLY A 154 17.96 5.18 -15.27
N LEU A 155 16.90 5.99 -15.23
CA LEU A 155 15.99 6.17 -16.35
C LEU A 155 16.59 7.10 -17.43
N PRO A 156 16.17 6.97 -18.72
CA PRO A 156 16.59 7.85 -19.78
C PRO A 156 16.33 9.33 -19.46
N GLY A 157 17.33 10.19 -19.69
CA GLY A 157 17.27 11.61 -19.37
C GLY A 157 16.11 12.39 -20.02
N LYS A 158 15.52 11.85 -21.10
CA LYS A 158 14.31 12.42 -21.73
C LYS A 158 13.09 12.46 -20.80
N PHE A 159 13.08 11.68 -19.71
CA PHE A 159 11.96 11.63 -18.76
C PHE A 159 12.10 12.53 -17.55
N LYS A 160 13.28 13.14 -17.35
CA LYS A 160 13.63 13.91 -16.14
C LYS A 160 12.61 15.01 -15.76
N ASP A 161 11.92 15.57 -16.76
CA ASP A 161 10.93 16.64 -16.55
C ASP A 161 9.52 16.11 -16.27
N ARG A 162 9.31 14.79 -16.31
CA ARG A 162 8.02 14.14 -16.09
C ARG A 162 8.00 13.10 -14.98
N ILE A 163 9.13 12.94 -14.27
CA ILE A 163 9.22 12.09 -13.09
C ILE A 163 9.93 12.83 -11.96
N THR A 164 9.46 12.67 -10.73
CA THR A 164 10.07 13.23 -9.52
C THR A 164 9.92 12.30 -8.33
N VAL A 165 10.72 12.54 -7.28
CA VAL A 165 10.59 11.88 -5.98
C VAL A 165 10.03 12.89 -5.00
N SER A 166 9.02 12.54 -4.23
CA SER A 166 8.48 13.42 -3.19
C SER A 166 9.44 13.55 -2.01
N PRO A 167 9.31 14.59 -1.15
CA PRO A 167 10.08 14.72 0.07
C PRO A 167 10.06 13.46 0.95
N ASN A 168 11.13 13.24 1.70
CA ASN A 168 11.31 12.07 2.59
C ASN A 168 11.01 12.39 4.08
N ASP A 169 10.46 13.54 4.37
CA ASP A 169 10.19 14.06 5.71
C ASP A 169 8.70 14.32 5.97
N LEU A 170 7.83 13.85 5.05
CA LEU A 170 6.38 13.93 5.23
C LEU A 170 5.93 12.89 6.27
N ASP A 171 5.02 13.28 7.16
CA ASP A 171 4.35 12.31 8.03
C ASP A 171 3.31 11.47 7.27
N GLN A 172 2.76 10.44 7.92
CA GLN A 172 1.81 9.51 7.30
C GLN A 172 0.53 10.19 6.78
N SER A 173 0.05 11.23 7.43
CA SER A 173 -1.14 11.98 6.99
C SER A 173 -0.84 12.89 5.80
N GLN A 174 0.36 13.46 5.76
CA GLN A 174 0.87 14.28 4.66
C GLN A 174 1.15 13.42 3.41
N VAL A 175 1.75 12.24 3.59
CA VAL A 175 1.92 11.25 2.50
C VAL A 175 0.56 10.84 1.95
N LYS A 176 -0.42 10.56 2.81
CA LYS A 176 -1.78 10.24 2.38
C LYS A 176 -2.41 11.38 1.59
N TRP A 177 -2.23 12.63 2.03
CA TRP A 177 -2.72 13.79 1.28
C TRP A 177 -2.07 13.87 -0.10
N LEU A 178 -0.75 13.67 -0.21
CA LEU A 178 -0.07 13.66 -1.50
C LEU A 178 -0.61 12.55 -2.42
N ILE A 179 -0.74 11.34 -1.91
CA ILE A 179 -1.30 10.20 -2.64
C ILE A 179 -2.73 10.50 -3.12
N SER A 180 -3.55 11.22 -2.33
CA SER A 180 -4.92 11.59 -2.70
C SER A 180 -5.03 12.52 -3.91
N LYS A 181 -3.91 13.08 -4.38
CA LYS A 181 -3.85 13.96 -5.57
C LYS A 181 -3.54 13.21 -6.86
N MET A 182 -3.28 11.92 -6.77
CA MET A 182 -2.95 11.09 -7.93
C MET A 182 -4.22 10.62 -8.65
N ASP A 183 -4.14 10.47 -9.97
CA ASP A 183 -5.20 9.88 -10.78
C ASP A 183 -5.15 8.35 -10.75
N TRP A 184 -3.97 7.80 -10.51
CA TRP A 184 -3.72 6.39 -10.34
C TRP A 184 -2.50 6.19 -9.44
N PHE A 185 -2.50 5.12 -8.67
CA PHE A 185 -1.42 4.78 -7.76
C PHE A 185 -1.01 3.31 -7.91
N CYS A 186 0.28 3.04 -7.85
CA CYS A 186 0.79 1.68 -7.70
C CYS A 186 1.77 1.61 -6.53
N GLY A 187 1.61 0.64 -5.66
CA GLY A 187 2.45 0.52 -4.49
C GLY A 187 2.89 -0.91 -4.18
N THR A 188 4.08 -1.03 -3.60
CA THR A 188 4.60 -2.30 -3.06
C THR A 188 4.49 -2.35 -1.53
N ARG A 189 4.47 -1.20 -0.84
CA ARG A 189 4.17 -1.13 0.59
C ARG A 189 2.65 -1.13 0.79
N MET A 190 2.14 -2.09 1.54
CA MET A 190 0.70 -2.25 1.78
C MET A 190 0.04 -0.97 2.31
N HIS A 191 0.65 -0.27 3.27
CA HIS A 191 0.04 0.95 3.81
C HIS A 191 0.04 2.13 2.82
N SER A 192 0.94 2.17 1.83
CA SER A 192 0.85 3.14 0.74
C SER A 192 -0.38 2.88 -0.15
N THR A 193 -0.68 1.60 -0.43
CA THR A 193 -1.89 1.24 -1.18
C THR A 193 -3.17 1.47 -0.38
N ILE A 194 -3.16 1.23 0.95
CA ILE A 194 -4.28 1.61 1.82
C ILE A 194 -4.53 3.13 1.79
N ALA A 195 -3.46 3.93 1.82
CA ALA A 195 -3.59 5.39 1.73
C ALA A 195 -4.26 5.81 0.41
N ALA A 196 -3.91 5.17 -0.71
CA ALA A 196 -4.52 5.42 -2.02
C ALA A 196 -5.98 4.94 -2.08
N LEU A 197 -6.26 3.68 -1.76
CA LEU A 197 -7.61 3.11 -1.74
C LEU A 197 -8.56 3.92 -0.85
N SER A 198 -8.14 4.23 0.38
CA SER A 198 -8.95 4.99 1.34
C SER A 198 -9.18 6.45 0.94
N SER A 199 -8.36 6.98 0.04
CA SER A 199 -8.52 8.32 -0.57
C SER A 199 -9.36 8.30 -1.85
N GLY A 200 -9.84 7.13 -2.29
CA GLY A 200 -10.61 7.00 -3.52
C GLY A 200 -9.76 7.14 -4.78
N VAL A 201 -8.51 6.70 -4.73
CA VAL A 201 -7.60 6.67 -5.88
C VAL A 201 -7.57 5.26 -6.45
N ALA A 202 -7.77 5.11 -7.77
CA ALA A 202 -7.61 3.83 -8.46
C ALA A 202 -6.20 3.28 -8.22
N THR A 203 -6.10 2.06 -7.69
CA THR A 203 -4.84 1.56 -7.11
C THR A 203 -4.51 0.17 -7.61
N ALA A 204 -3.25 -0.03 -8.01
CA ALA A 204 -2.65 -1.35 -8.21
C ALA A 204 -1.60 -1.64 -7.12
N SER A 205 -1.27 -2.92 -6.93
CA SER A 205 -0.22 -3.33 -6.01
C SER A 205 0.66 -4.44 -6.59
N ILE A 206 1.97 -4.31 -6.37
CA ILE A 206 2.90 -5.43 -6.50
C ILE A 206 2.98 -6.08 -5.13
N VAL A 207 2.25 -7.19 -4.95
CA VAL A 207 2.11 -7.85 -3.65
C VAL A 207 3.17 -8.92 -3.45
N TYR A 208 3.78 -8.95 -2.28
CA TYR A 208 4.78 -9.96 -1.90
C TYR A 208 4.38 -10.73 -0.63
N SER A 209 3.15 -10.52 -0.18
CA SER A 209 2.57 -11.23 0.97
C SER A 209 1.06 -11.29 0.85
N ASP A 210 0.47 -12.32 1.42
CA ASP A 210 -0.99 -12.53 1.40
C ASP A 210 -1.77 -11.45 2.17
N LYS A 211 -1.09 -10.74 3.08
CA LYS A 211 -1.66 -9.60 3.82
C LYS A 211 -2.12 -8.46 2.90
N ALA A 212 -1.37 -8.19 1.83
CA ALA A 212 -1.75 -7.15 0.88
C ALA A 212 -2.94 -7.59 0.00
N LYS A 213 -3.01 -8.88 -0.36
CA LYS A 213 -4.16 -9.43 -1.10
C LYS A 213 -5.47 -9.23 -0.32
N GLY A 214 -5.50 -9.52 1.00
CA GLY A 214 -6.68 -9.33 1.85
C GLY A 214 -7.17 -7.88 1.93
N VAL A 215 -6.28 -6.90 1.88
CA VAL A 215 -6.65 -5.47 1.82
C VAL A 215 -7.35 -5.13 0.51
N PHE A 216 -6.85 -5.64 -0.63
CA PHE A 216 -7.47 -5.42 -1.93
C PHE A 216 -8.83 -6.11 -2.03
N GLU A 217 -8.96 -7.33 -1.50
CA GLU A 217 -10.22 -8.06 -1.40
C GLU A 217 -11.27 -7.28 -0.61
N THR A 218 -10.90 -6.70 0.55
CA THR A 218 -11.78 -5.87 1.38
C THR A 218 -12.37 -4.67 0.60
N CYS A 219 -11.63 -4.15 -0.39
CA CYS A 219 -12.05 -3.02 -1.23
C CYS A 219 -12.71 -3.45 -2.55
N GLY A 220 -12.93 -4.75 -2.80
CA GLY A 220 -13.41 -5.25 -4.09
C GLY A 220 -12.41 -5.03 -5.23
N GLN A 221 -11.10 -5.05 -4.91
CA GLN A 221 -10.02 -4.72 -5.83
C GLN A 221 -9.04 -5.89 -6.05
N SER A 222 -9.44 -7.13 -5.83
CA SER A 222 -8.58 -8.33 -5.93
C SER A 222 -7.84 -8.42 -7.27
N ASP A 223 -8.48 -8.02 -8.37
CA ASP A 223 -7.92 -8.08 -9.73
C ASP A 223 -6.80 -7.05 -9.97
N TYR A 224 -6.58 -6.13 -9.03
CA TYR A 224 -5.57 -5.08 -9.13
C TYR A 224 -4.35 -5.33 -8.23
N ALA A 225 -4.12 -6.59 -7.85
CA ALA A 225 -2.97 -7.03 -7.06
C ALA A 225 -2.18 -8.09 -7.83
N VAL A 226 -1.00 -7.74 -8.34
CA VAL A 226 -0.12 -8.67 -9.08
C VAL A 226 0.92 -9.26 -8.15
N ASP A 227 1.12 -10.59 -8.25
CA ASP A 227 2.04 -11.34 -7.40
C ASP A 227 3.31 -11.76 -8.19
N PRO A 228 4.46 -11.12 -7.96
CA PRO A 228 5.71 -11.44 -8.64
C PRO A 228 6.32 -12.79 -8.22
N ARG A 229 5.71 -13.50 -7.25
CA ARG A 229 6.08 -14.87 -6.87
C ARG A 229 5.48 -15.90 -7.81
N GLU A 230 4.39 -15.55 -8.50
CA GLU A 230 3.64 -16.44 -9.39
C GLU A 230 3.98 -16.21 -10.85
N LEU A 231 4.29 -14.97 -11.24
CA LEU A 231 4.49 -14.49 -12.60
C LEU A 231 5.97 -14.13 -12.85
N ASP A 232 6.40 -14.21 -14.10
CA ASP A 232 7.69 -13.69 -14.53
C ASP A 232 7.66 -12.16 -14.74
N THR A 233 8.82 -11.59 -15.11
CA THR A 233 8.95 -10.14 -15.24
C THR A 233 8.05 -9.55 -16.31
N ASP A 234 7.99 -10.17 -17.48
CA ASP A 234 7.23 -9.67 -18.62
C ASP A 234 5.72 -9.80 -18.37
N GLU A 235 5.30 -10.86 -17.68
CA GLU A 235 3.92 -11.05 -17.22
C GLU A 235 3.52 -9.99 -16.19
N VAL A 236 4.35 -9.73 -15.17
CA VAL A 236 4.07 -8.68 -14.16
C VAL A 236 3.98 -7.31 -14.82
N VAL A 237 4.86 -6.98 -15.76
CA VAL A 237 4.80 -5.70 -16.49
C VAL A 237 3.50 -5.60 -17.31
N SER A 238 3.12 -6.67 -18.00
CA SER A 238 1.87 -6.71 -18.78
C SER A 238 0.63 -6.53 -17.91
N GLU A 239 0.59 -7.16 -16.74
CA GLU A 239 -0.50 -6.99 -15.78
C GLU A 239 -0.57 -5.55 -15.24
N LEU A 240 0.56 -4.93 -14.90
CA LEU A 240 0.59 -3.53 -14.45
C LEU A 240 0.09 -2.57 -15.55
N MET A 241 0.47 -2.82 -16.82
CA MET A 241 -0.03 -2.06 -17.96
C MET A 241 -1.55 -2.20 -18.11
N ASN A 242 -2.07 -3.43 -18.02
CA ASN A 242 -3.50 -3.70 -18.05
C ASN A 242 -4.25 -3.01 -16.90
N MET A 243 -3.76 -3.13 -15.66
CA MET A 243 -4.33 -2.46 -14.50
C MET A 243 -4.37 -0.93 -14.65
N TYR A 244 -3.32 -0.34 -15.25
CA TYR A 244 -3.31 1.09 -15.54
C TYR A 244 -4.38 1.46 -16.59
N GLU A 245 -4.52 0.70 -17.67
CA GLU A 245 -5.56 0.95 -18.69
C GLU A 245 -6.97 0.80 -18.11
N MET A 246 -7.16 -0.15 -17.20
CA MET A 246 -8.43 -0.42 -16.52
C MET A 246 -8.71 0.52 -15.33
N ARG A 247 -7.86 1.52 -15.06
CA ARG A 247 -7.94 2.39 -13.86
C ARG A 247 -9.30 3.08 -13.66
N ARG A 248 -10.03 3.38 -14.74
CA ARG A 248 -11.38 3.98 -14.63
C ARG A 248 -12.41 2.97 -14.11
N ALA A 249 -12.33 1.73 -14.55
CA ALA A 249 -13.18 0.65 -14.05
C ALA A 249 -12.82 0.31 -12.59
N ALA A 250 -11.51 0.26 -12.26
CA ALA A 250 -11.03 0.09 -10.91
C ALA A 250 -11.58 1.18 -9.96
N LEU A 251 -11.54 2.45 -10.40
CA LEU A 251 -12.08 3.57 -9.62
C LEU A 251 -13.58 3.41 -9.38
N ALA A 252 -14.34 3.06 -10.40
CA ALA A 252 -15.79 2.89 -10.29
C ALA A 252 -16.12 1.78 -9.26
N SER A 253 -15.49 0.62 -9.37
CA SER A 253 -15.65 -0.48 -8.40
C SER A 253 -15.21 -0.09 -6.99
N LEU A 254 -14.08 0.61 -6.84
CA LEU A 254 -13.61 1.09 -5.54
C LEU A 254 -14.64 2.01 -4.87
N MET A 255 -15.22 2.94 -5.64
CA MET A 255 -16.20 3.90 -5.10
C MET A 255 -17.51 3.25 -4.64
N GLU A 256 -17.84 2.06 -5.14
CA GLU A 256 -18.96 1.25 -4.63
C GLU A 256 -18.67 0.62 -3.28
N HIS A 257 -17.45 0.15 -3.04
CA HIS A 257 -17.04 -0.56 -1.82
C HIS A 257 -16.55 0.35 -0.69
N LEU A 258 -15.88 1.44 -1.05
CA LEU A 258 -15.20 2.33 -0.09
C LEU A 258 -16.10 2.89 1.03
N PRO A 259 -17.37 3.28 0.79
CA PRO A 259 -18.26 3.74 1.85
C PRO A 259 -18.47 2.68 2.95
N THR A 260 -18.62 1.41 2.58
CA THR A 260 -18.76 0.29 3.52
C THR A 260 -17.50 0.10 4.35
N VAL A 261 -16.33 0.11 3.72
CA VAL A 261 -15.04 -0.01 4.41
C VAL A 261 -14.84 1.12 5.43
N LYS A 262 -15.17 2.37 5.04
CA LYS A 262 -15.09 3.54 5.94
C LYS A 262 -16.07 3.43 7.12
N ALA A 263 -17.28 2.91 6.88
CA ALA A 263 -18.25 2.68 7.95
C ALA A 263 -17.74 1.63 8.95
N GLN A 264 -17.13 0.53 8.47
CA GLN A 264 -16.53 -0.51 9.31
C GLN A 264 -15.39 0.04 10.19
N VAL A 265 -14.50 0.88 9.63
CA VAL A 265 -13.45 1.54 10.43
C VAL A 265 -14.04 2.38 11.56
N ASN A 266 -15.06 3.18 11.25
CA ASN A 266 -15.70 4.05 12.24
C ASN A 266 -16.37 3.22 13.34
N GLU A 267 -17.10 2.16 12.99
CA GLU A 267 -17.71 1.26 13.97
C GLU A 267 -16.65 0.59 14.85
N GLN A 268 -15.58 0.07 14.24
CA GLN A 268 -14.46 -0.54 14.95
C GLN A 268 -13.84 0.43 15.94
N MET A 269 -13.56 1.66 15.54
CA MET A 269 -12.99 2.69 16.40
C MET A 269 -13.94 3.08 17.55
N GLN A 270 -15.24 3.18 17.27
CA GLN A 270 -16.25 3.46 18.30
C GLN A 270 -16.32 2.34 19.35
N ARG A 271 -16.30 1.08 18.92
CA ARG A 271 -16.29 -0.07 19.85
C ARG A 271 -15.03 -0.07 20.72
N ILE A 272 -13.86 0.18 20.13
CA ILE A 272 -12.58 0.29 20.86
C ILE A 272 -12.66 1.43 21.88
N ALA A 273 -13.08 2.63 21.48
CA ALA A 273 -13.20 3.78 22.37
C ALA A 273 -14.16 3.52 23.53
N THR A 274 -15.33 2.94 23.26
CA THR A 274 -16.31 2.59 24.27
C THR A 274 -15.73 1.60 25.29
N ARG A 275 -14.99 0.59 24.83
CA ARG A 275 -14.37 -0.40 25.72
C ARG A 275 -13.28 0.19 26.58
N VAL A 276 -12.43 1.06 26.03
CA VAL A 276 -11.38 1.76 26.79
C VAL A 276 -11.99 2.66 27.87
N ILE A 277 -13.02 3.43 27.54
CA ILE A 277 -13.71 4.29 28.51
C ILE A 277 -14.35 3.45 29.64
N ALA A 278 -15.02 2.35 29.28
CA ALA A 278 -15.66 1.46 30.26
C ALA A 278 -14.66 0.75 31.19
N SER A 279 -13.42 0.53 30.74
CA SER A 279 -12.36 -0.08 31.56
C SER A 279 -11.67 0.89 32.53
N GLY A 280 -11.99 2.18 32.47
CA GLY A 280 -11.40 3.21 33.34
C GLY A 280 -9.91 3.48 33.08
N ARG A 281 -9.43 3.15 31.88
CA ARG A 281 -8.04 3.37 31.43
C ARG A 281 -7.91 4.58 30.52
#